data_ba31193f97b25c0055b0a2bea80ce763
#
_entry.id   ba31193f97b25c0055b0a2bea80ce763
#
_cell.length_a   1.000
_cell.length_b   1.000
_cell.length_c   1.000
_cell.angle_alpha   90.00
_cell.angle_beta   90.00
_cell.angle_gamma   90.00
#
_symmetry.space_group_name_H-M   'P 1'
#
loop_
_entity.id
_entity.type
_entity.pdbx_description
1 polymer ?
#
loop_
_entity_poly.entity_id
_entity_poly.type
_entity_poly.pdbx_seq_one_letter_code
_entity_poly.pdbx_strand_id
1 'polypeptide(L)'
;MKIHVERQITVALANQPGQLAAICKLLSTQAINIEALSLIDSLEQGVVRLLTSDPEACKKVLQSSGFYVIEGEVLVLDLFDRVGKLSEITATLAEAKVNVDYVYGSVEHPGAPIRLVLKASDGTRAHTLLSVLADV
;
A
#
# COMPACT_ATOMS: atom_id res chain seq x y z
N MET A 1 13.78 -10.04 -6.08
CA MET A 1 12.63 -9.35 -5.50
C MET A 1 12.83 -9.23 -4.00
N LYS A 2 12.69 -8.04 -3.47
CA LYS A 2 12.74 -7.81 -2.02
C LYS A 2 11.33 -7.70 -1.49
N ILE A 3 11.08 -8.34 -0.35
CA ILE A 3 9.78 -8.32 0.30
C ILE A 3 9.97 -7.90 1.74
N HIS A 4 9.19 -6.92 2.19
CA HIS A 4 9.17 -6.54 3.59
C HIS A 4 7.76 -6.18 4.02
N VAL A 5 7.56 -6.20 5.34
CA VAL A 5 6.29 -5.84 5.94
C VAL A 5 6.34 -4.38 6.34
N GLU A 6 5.31 -3.61 5.99
CA GLU A 6 5.18 -2.23 6.43
C GLU A 6 3.82 -1.98 7.06
N ARG A 7 3.77 -0.98 7.93
CA ARG A 7 2.54 -0.50 8.54
C ARG A 7 1.89 0.48 7.58
N GLN A 8 0.67 0.17 7.17
CA GLN A 8 -0.11 1.04 6.30
C GLN A 8 -1.17 1.77 7.10
N ILE A 9 -1.32 3.05 6.81
CA ILE A 9 -2.36 3.90 7.41
C ILE A 9 -3.48 4.05 6.39
N THR A 10 -4.69 3.69 6.79
CA THR A 10 -5.88 3.81 5.95
C THR A 10 -6.80 4.84 6.57
N VAL A 11 -7.22 5.82 5.79
CA VAL A 11 -8.03 6.94 6.25
C VAL A 11 -9.32 7.00 5.46
N ALA A 12 -10.45 7.01 6.16
CA ALA A 12 -11.73 7.30 5.56
C ALA A 12 -11.92 8.82 5.49
N LEU A 13 -12.37 9.31 4.34
CA LEU A 13 -12.60 10.74 4.14
C LEU A 13 -13.85 10.96 3.31
N ALA A 14 -14.44 12.15 3.42
CA ALA A 14 -15.54 12.52 2.57
C ALA A 14 -15.04 12.75 1.15
N ASN A 15 -15.79 12.31 0.15
CA ASN A 15 -15.45 12.52 -1.24
C ASN A 15 -15.81 13.95 -1.65
N GLN A 16 -14.99 14.91 -1.22
CA GLN A 16 -15.19 16.34 -1.41
C GLN A 16 -13.86 17.01 -1.76
N PRO A 17 -13.91 18.14 -2.51
CA PRO A 17 -12.69 18.90 -2.77
C PRO A 17 -11.98 19.30 -1.48
N GLY A 18 -10.65 19.17 -1.50
CA GLY A 18 -9.81 19.59 -0.38
C GLY A 18 -9.54 18.55 0.69
N GLN A 19 -10.23 17.42 0.70
CA GLN A 19 -10.03 16.40 1.73
C GLN A 19 -8.63 15.77 1.64
N LEU A 20 -8.21 15.34 0.46
CA LEU A 20 -6.88 14.80 0.27
C LEU A 20 -5.81 15.87 0.48
N ALA A 21 -6.06 17.10 0.04
CA ALA A 21 -5.15 18.22 0.24
C ALA A 21 -4.90 18.48 1.72
N ALA A 22 -5.94 18.38 2.55
CA ALA A 22 -5.83 18.56 4.00
C ALA A 22 -4.90 17.49 4.62
N ILE A 23 -5.07 16.24 4.23
CA ILE A 23 -4.22 15.14 4.71
C ILE A 23 -2.76 15.39 4.30
N CYS A 24 -2.52 15.70 3.05
CA CYS A 24 -1.17 15.95 2.55
C CYS A 24 -0.50 17.12 3.26
N LYS A 25 -1.25 18.18 3.54
CA LYS A 25 -0.72 19.34 4.24
C LYS A 25 -0.35 19.01 5.69
N LEU A 26 -1.20 18.27 6.39
CA LEU A 26 -0.92 17.84 7.76
C LEU A 26 0.39 17.03 7.83
N LEU A 27 0.56 16.08 6.93
CA LEU A 27 1.76 15.25 6.90
C LEU A 27 3.00 16.06 6.52
N SER A 28 2.88 16.93 5.54
CA SER A 28 3.97 17.82 5.10
C SER A 28 4.45 18.73 6.23
N THR A 29 3.51 19.30 6.98
CA THR A 29 3.83 20.20 8.12
C THR A 29 4.63 19.47 9.20
N GLN A 30 4.42 18.18 9.36
CA GLN A 30 5.13 17.34 10.32
C GLN A 30 6.35 16.64 9.71
N ALA A 31 6.75 17.02 8.51
CA ALA A 31 7.87 16.42 7.79
C ALA A 31 7.72 14.90 7.59
N ILE A 32 6.49 14.44 7.40
CA ILE A 32 6.19 13.04 7.11
C ILE A 32 6.05 12.90 5.60
N ASN A 33 6.90 12.08 5.00
CA ASN A 33 6.87 11.83 3.56
C ASN A 33 5.89 10.72 3.21
N ILE A 34 5.12 10.91 2.14
CA ILE A 34 4.25 9.88 1.58
C ILE A 34 5.06 9.08 0.58
N GLU A 35 5.24 7.79 0.85
CA GLU A 35 6.06 6.91 0.02
C GLU A 35 5.24 6.13 -0.99
N ALA A 36 3.97 5.87 -0.70
CA ALA A 36 3.01 5.28 -1.61
C ALA A 36 1.60 5.68 -1.21
N LEU A 37 0.72 5.75 -2.17
CA LEU A 37 -0.65 6.22 -1.93
C LEU A 37 -1.61 5.55 -2.90
N SER A 38 -2.79 5.18 -2.40
CA SER A 38 -3.92 4.74 -3.20
C SER A 38 -5.18 5.41 -2.67
N LEU A 39 -5.90 6.08 -3.54
CA LEU A 39 -7.18 6.72 -3.21
C LEU A 39 -8.28 6.05 -4.00
N ILE A 40 -9.26 5.52 -3.31
CA ILE A 40 -10.42 4.87 -3.91
C ILE A 40 -11.66 5.58 -3.43
N ASP A 41 -12.55 5.93 -4.34
CA ASP A 41 -13.84 6.50 -3.99
C ASP A 41 -14.95 5.43 -3.99
N SER A 42 -15.95 5.65 -3.16
CA SER A 42 -17.17 4.85 -3.12
C SER A 42 -18.32 5.82 -2.84
N LEU A 43 -18.92 6.37 -3.90
CA LEU A 43 -20.00 7.34 -3.83
C LEU A 43 -19.60 8.57 -2.98
N GLU A 44 -20.13 8.66 -1.76
CA GLU A 44 -19.93 9.83 -0.89
C GLU A 44 -18.65 9.77 -0.07
N GLN A 45 -18.01 8.62 -0.01
CA GLN A 45 -16.79 8.42 0.79
C GLN A 45 -15.62 8.03 -0.06
N GLY A 46 -14.45 8.41 0.39
CA GLY A 46 -13.18 7.93 -0.15
C GLY A 46 -12.41 7.18 0.92
N VAL A 47 -11.50 6.32 0.46
CA VAL A 47 -10.56 5.64 1.33
C VAL A 47 -9.17 5.86 0.76
N VAL A 48 -8.29 6.46 1.54
CA VAL A 48 -6.89 6.62 1.16
C VAL A 48 -6.02 5.68 1.96
N ARG A 49 -5.16 4.95 1.26
CA ARG A 49 -4.15 4.07 1.84
C ARG A 49 -2.80 4.73 1.68
N LEU A 50 -2.06 4.83 2.77
CA LEU A 50 -0.78 5.55 2.81
C LEU A 50 0.33 4.69 3.39
N LEU A 51 1.44 4.65 2.69
CA LEU A 51 2.72 4.26 3.28
C LEU A 51 3.53 5.54 3.47
N THR A 52 4.07 5.73 4.65
CA THR A 52 4.77 6.96 5.00
C THR A 52 6.11 6.67 5.66
N SER A 53 6.95 7.70 5.74
CA SER A 53 8.24 7.62 6.41
C SER A 53 8.15 7.39 7.92
N ASP A 54 6.99 7.74 8.51
CA ASP A 54 6.76 7.58 9.95
C ASP A 54 5.29 7.26 10.19
N PRO A 55 4.90 5.97 10.13
CA PRO A 55 3.50 5.57 10.28
C PRO A 55 2.91 5.91 11.65
N GLU A 56 3.70 5.87 12.72
CA GLU A 56 3.22 6.21 14.07
C GLU A 56 2.84 7.69 14.16
N ALA A 57 3.71 8.57 13.68
CA ALA A 57 3.44 10.01 13.65
C ALA A 57 2.27 10.33 12.72
N CYS A 58 2.20 9.67 11.56
CA CYS A 58 1.10 9.82 10.61
C CYS A 58 -0.24 9.52 11.28
N LYS A 59 -0.33 8.38 11.93
CA LYS A 59 -1.54 7.97 12.64
C LYS A 59 -1.97 9.01 13.68
N LYS A 60 -1.03 9.47 14.50
CA LYS A 60 -1.30 10.45 15.57
C LYS A 60 -1.78 11.78 15.02
N VAL A 61 -1.11 12.30 13.99
CA VAL A 61 -1.45 13.58 13.39
C VAL A 61 -2.85 13.55 12.79
N LEU A 62 -3.17 12.50 12.07
CA LEU A 62 -4.48 12.39 11.41
C LEU A 62 -5.60 12.16 12.42
N GLN A 63 -5.39 11.33 13.42
CA GLN A 63 -6.37 11.12 14.49
C GLN A 63 -6.63 12.40 15.28
N SER A 64 -5.58 13.15 15.59
CA SER A 64 -5.70 14.43 16.30
C SER A 64 -6.48 15.48 15.50
N SER A 65 -6.47 15.35 14.18
CA SER A 65 -7.21 16.25 13.30
C SER A 65 -8.62 15.77 12.97
N GLY A 66 -9.07 14.73 13.64
CA GLY A 66 -10.45 14.26 13.52
C GLY A 66 -10.71 13.21 12.44
N PHE A 67 -9.69 12.74 11.75
CA PHE A 67 -9.85 11.69 10.75
C PHE A 67 -10.01 10.32 11.40
N TYR A 68 -10.81 9.49 10.78
CA TYR A 68 -10.93 8.08 11.16
C TYR A 68 -9.79 7.31 10.51
N VAL A 69 -8.95 6.69 11.33
CA VAL A 69 -7.71 6.06 10.89
C VAL A 69 -7.67 4.60 11.32
N ILE A 70 -7.35 3.74 10.36
CA ILE A 70 -7.12 2.31 10.60
C ILE A 70 -5.67 2.01 10.24
N GLU A 71 -5.04 1.16 11.04
CA GLU A 71 -3.68 0.70 10.79
C GLU A 71 -3.69 -0.79 10.51
N GLY A 72 -2.88 -1.22 9.56
CA GLY A 72 -2.71 -2.63 9.24
C GLY A 72 -1.35 -2.88 8.62
N GLU A 73 -0.99 -4.15 8.50
CA GLU A 73 0.25 -4.55 7.84
C GLU A 73 -0.01 -4.92 6.40
N VAL A 74 0.92 -4.52 5.53
CA VAL A 74 0.93 -4.88 4.12
C VAL A 74 2.30 -5.41 3.74
N LEU A 75 2.35 -6.15 2.65
CA LEU A 75 3.62 -6.55 2.04
C LEU A 75 4.02 -5.52 1.01
N VAL A 76 5.28 -5.14 1.03
CA VAL A 76 5.87 -4.26 0.02
C VAL A 76 6.84 -5.09 -0.78
N LEU A 77 6.60 -5.16 -2.09
CA LEU A 77 7.40 -5.94 -3.03
C LEU A 77 8.20 -4.98 -3.90
N ASP A 78 9.52 -4.98 -3.73
CA ASP A 78 10.42 -4.22 -4.60
C ASP A 78 10.99 -5.18 -5.65
N LEU A 79 10.67 -4.92 -6.91
CA LEU A 79 11.04 -5.81 -8.02
C LEU A 79 11.29 -5.01 -9.30
N PHE A 80 11.83 -5.69 -10.30
CA PHE A 80 11.93 -5.14 -11.65
C PHE A 80 10.74 -5.61 -12.47
N ASP A 81 10.15 -4.69 -13.23
CA ASP A 81 9.00 -5.00 -14.07
C ASP A 81 9.40 -5.91 -15.22
N ARG A 82 8.58 -6.91 -15.48
CA ARG A 82 8.61 -7.72 -16.70
C ARG A 82 7.24 -8.31 -16.96
N VAL A 83 6.98 -8.61 -18.21
CA VAL A 83 5.74 -9.28 -18.61
C VAL A 83 5.60 -10.58 -17.84
N GLY A 84 4.46 -10.77 -17.20
CA GLY A 84 4.14 -11.99 -16.46
C GLY A 84 4.56 -12.00 -14.99
N LYS A 85 5.27 -10.98 -14.51
CA LYS A 85 5.71 -10.97 -13.10
C LYS A 85 4.54 -10.94 -12.12
N LEU A 86 3.57 -10.08 -12.37
CA LEU A 86 2.38 -10.02 -11.52
C LEU A 86 1.54 -11.31 -11.63
N SER A 87 1.49 -11.90 -12.82
CA SER A 87 0.84 -13.20 -13.03
C SER A 87 1.49 -14.29 -12.18
N GLU A 88 2.81 -14.32 -12.13
CA GLU A 88 3.56 -15.28 -11.31
C GLU A 88 3.26 -15.11 -9.82
N ILE A 89 3.27 -13.87 -9.35
CA ILE A 89 3.00 -13.54 -7.95
C ILE A 89 1.59 -13.97 -7.57
N THR A 90 0.61 -13.58 -8.36
CA THR A 90 -0.80 -13.86 -8.05
C THR A 90 -1.14 -15.34 -8.19
N ALA A 91 -0.54 -16.04 -9.15
CA ALA A 91 -0.74 -17.47 -9.29
C ALA A 91 -0.16 -18.24 -8.10
N THR A 92 1.01 -17.85 -7.62
CA THR A 92 1.63 -18.46 -6.44
C THR A 92 0.70 -18.36 -5.22
N LEU A 93 0.11 -17.20 -5.01
CA LEU A 93 -0.82 -17.00 -3.91
C LEU A 93 -2.14 -17.77 -4.11
N ALA A 94 -2.66 -17.78 -5.33
CA ALA A 94 -3.89 -18.48 -5.66
C ALA A 94 -3.78 -20.00 -5.43
N GLU A 95 -2.67 -20.60 -5.84
CA GLU A 95 -2.42 -22.04 -5.64
C GLU A 95 -2.40 -22.40 -4.16
N ALA A 96 -1.96 -21.50 -3.32
CA ALA A 96 -1.94 -21.70 -1.86
C ALA A 96 -3.24 -21.27 -1.19
N LYS A 97 -4.24 -20.83 -1.96
CA LYS A 97 -5.53 -20.35 -1.47
C LYS A 97 -5.40 -19.11 -0.59
N VAL A 98 -4.41 -18.28 -0.87
CA VAL A 98 -4.24 -16.97 -0.22
C VAL A 98 -4.85 -15.92 -1.13
N ASN A 99 -5.87 -15.22 -0.62
CA ASN A 99 -6.53 -14.17 -1.38
C ASN A 99 -5.72 -12.88 -1.38
N VAL A 100 -5.71 -12.18 -2.51
CA VAL A 100 -5.21 -10.81 -2.58
C VAL A 100 -6.38 -9.89 -2.33
N ASP A 101 -6.39 -9.23 -1.19
CA ASP A 101 -7.48 -8.32 -0.84
C ASP A 101 -7.39 -7.04 -1.68
N TYR A 102 -6.18 -6.54 -1.89
CA TYR A 102 -5.90 -5.47 -2.84
C TYR A 102 -4.40 -5.41 -3.13
N VAL A 103 -4.07 -4.77 -4.24
CA VAL A 103 -2.70 -4.51 -4.65
C VAL A 103 -2.67 -3.19 -5.41
N TYR A 104 -1.65 -2.39 -5.19
CA TYR A 104 -1.47 -1.17 -5.96
C TYR A 104 0.00 -0.89 -6.20
N GLY A 105 0.24 -0.17 -7.28
CA GLY A 105 1.57 0.20 -7.72
C GLY A 105 1.51 0.68 -9.16
N SER A 106 2.65 1.12 -9.68
CA SER A 106 2.72 1.58 -11.06
C SER A 106 4.09 1.28 -11.64
N VAL A 107 4.14 1.24 -12.97
CA VAL A 107 5.36 1.00 -13.72
C VAL A 107 5.68 2.23 -14.54
N GLU A 108 6.88 2.76 -14.40
CA GLU A 108 7.34 3.92 -15.15
C GLU A 108 7.61 3.56 -16.62
N HIS A 109 8.32 2.45 -16.82
CA HIS A 109 8.59 1.89 -18.15
C HIS A 109 8.96 0.41 -18.01
N PRO A 110 8.87 -0.38 -19.09
CA PRO A 110 9.26 -1.80 -19.03
C PRO A 110 10.68 -1.98 -18.51
N GLY A 111 10.86 -2.92 -17.58
CA GLY A 111 12.16 -3.20 -16.95
C GLY A 111 12.52 -2.28 -15.81
N ALA A 112 11.72 -1.24 -15.54
CA ALA A 112 11.98 -0.33 -14.44
C ALA A 112 11.81 -1.00 -13.08
N PRO A 113 12.54 -0.53 -12.05
CA PRO A 113 12.22 -0.94 -10.68
C PRO A 113 10.83 -0.43 -10.30
N ILE A 114 10.04 -1.29 -9.66
CA ILE A 114 8.70 -0.95 -9.21
C ILE A 114 8.51 -1.38 -7.76
N ARG A 115 7.58 -0.72 -7.11
CA ARG A 115 7.13 -1.10 -5.77
C ARG A 115 5.65 -1.44 -5.85
N LEU A 116 5.31 -2.66 -5.44
CA LEU A 116 3.92 -3.08 -5.28
C LEU A 116 3.58 -3.18 -3.81
N VAL A 117 2.43 -2.68 -3.44
CA VAL A 117 1.89 -2.81 -2.08
C VAL A 117 0.75 -3.82 -2.16
N LEU A 118 0.84 -4.89 -1.38
CA LEU A 118 -0.08 -6.01 -1.46
C LEU A 118 -0.63 -6.35 -0.08
N LYS A 119 -1.95 -6.43 0.00
CA LYS A 119 -2.65 -6.93 1.18
C LYS A 119 -3.20 -8.30 0.87
N ALA A 120 -2.74 -9.29 1.61
CA ALA A 120 -3.20 -10.68 1.47
C ALA A 120 -4.05 -11.08 2.66
N SER A 121 -4.93 -12.05 2.45
CA SER A 121 -5.77 -12.61 3.52
C SER A 121 -4.94 -13.25 4.63
N ASP A 122 -3.77 -13.79 4.27
CA ASP A 122 -2.78 -14.32 5.19
C ASP A 122 -1.42 -13.76 4.82
N GLY A 123 -1.06 -12.63 5.44
CA GLY A 123 0.16 -11.90 5.12
C GLY A 123 1.42 -12.68 5.43
N THR A 124 1.46 -13.40 6.54
CA THR A 124 2.62 -14.20 6.94
C THR A 124 2.89 -15.31 5.92
N ARG A 125 1.84 -16.01 5.51
CA ARG A 125 1.97 -17.08 4.52
C ARG A 125 2.36 -16.53 3.16
N ALA A 126 1.75 -15.43 2.75
CA ALA A 126 2.10 -14.76 1.50
C ALA A 126 3.57 -14.35 1.48
N HIS A 127 4.07 -13.77 2.57
CA HIS A 127 5.49 -13.41 2.69
C HIS A 127 6.39 -14.63 2.47
N THR A 128 6.09 -15.73 3.14
CA THR A 128 6.87 -16.97 3.02
C THR A 128 6.86 -17.50 1.58
N LEU A 129 5.68 -17.56 0.96
CA LEU A 129 5.52 -18.08 -0.40
C LEU A 129 6.24 -17.23 -1.43
N LEU A 130 6.13 -15.92 -1.33
CA LEU A 130 6.72 -15.00 -2.29
C LEU A 130 8.23 -14.86 -2.13
N SER A 131 8.75 -15.10 -0.92
CA SER A 131 10.18 -14.98 -0.63
C SER A 131 11.03 -15.99 -1.41
N VAL A 132 10.44 -17.06 -1.90
CA VAL A 132 11.15 -18.07 -2.69
C VAL A 132 11.05 -17.85 -4.19
N LEU A 133 10.35 -16.84 -4.65
CA LEU A 133 10.27 -16.53 -6.08
C LEU A 133 11.55 -15.88 -6.57
N ALA A 134 11.97 -16.29 -7.76
CA ALA A 134 13.16 -15.76 -8.38
C ALA A 134 12.98 -14.32 -8.84
N ASP A 135 14.08 -13.58 -8.85
CA ASP A 135 14.11 -12.17 -9.27
C ASP A 135 14.16 -11.97 -10.79
N VAL A 136 13.96 -13.00 -11.52
CA VAL A 136 14.16 -13.00 -12.97
C VAL A 136 12.99 -12.38 -13.72
#